data_0ea9522156ab3757157c1a083a03206f
#
_entry.id   0ea9522156ab3757157c1a083a03206f
#
_cell.length_a   1.000
_cell.length_b   1.000
_cell.length_c   1.000
_cell.angle_alpha   90.00
_cell.angle_beta   90.00
_cell.angle_gamma   90.00
#
_symmetry.space_group_name_H-M   'P 1'
#
loop_
_entity.id
_entity.type
_entity.pdbx_description
1 polymer ?
#
loop_
_entity_poly.entity_id
_entity_poly.type
_entity_poly.pdbx_seq_one_letter_code
_entity_poly.pdbx_strand_id
1 'polypeptide(L)'
;MDRETLNRHMNQILVHSYLYSVNHAIWDDYTWDMCAKNLAKEIKENRELAKTLPYYEQFIDWEGDTSMNFKYDDTIRMRARLCYGCKFGEPLEENA
;
A
#
# COMPACT_ATOMS: atom_id res chain seq x y z
N MET A 1 -11.84 13.80 5.86
CA MET A 1 -10.86 13.20 4.93
C MET A 1 -11.45 13.15 3.54
N ASP A 2 -10.71 13.56 2.54
CA ASP A 2 -11.20 13.49 1.18
C ASP A 2 -10.87 12.15 0.52
N ARG A 3 -11.55 11.89 -0.59
CA ARG A 3 -11.44 10.64 -1.34
C ARG A 3 -10.02 10.40 -1.87
N GLU A 4 -9.40 11.44 -2.39
CA GLU A 4 -8.04 11.34 -2.96
C GLU A 4 -6.99 10.97 -1.91
N THR A 5 -7.08 11.57 -0.73
CA THR A 5 -6.15 11.30 0.36
C THR A 5 -6.27 9.85 0.83
N LEU A 6 -7.49 9.38 1.03
CA LEU A 6 -7.69 8.00 1.47
C LEU A 6 -7.21 7.01 0.40
N ASN A 7 -7.52 7.29 -0.87
CA ASN A 7 -7.07 6.46 -1.97
C ASN A 7 -5.53 6.41 -2.06
N ARG A 8 -4.87 7.55 -1.87
CA ARG A 8 -3.41 7.62 -1.88
C ARG A 8 -2.81 6.77 -0.77
N HIS A 9 -3.40 6.82 0.43
CA HIS A 9 -2.92 6.02 1.56
C HIS A 9 -3.08 4.52 1.29
N MET A 10 -4.20 4.10 0.70
CA MET A 10 -4.39 2.71 0.30
C MET A 10 -3.32 2.27 -0.71
N ASN A 11 -3.07 3.11 -1.72
CA ASN A 11 -2.06 2.84 -2.74
C ASN A 11 -0.66 2.74 -2.12
N GLN A 12 -0.32 3.63 -1.20
CA GLN A 12 0.99 3.61 -0.55
C GLN A 12 1.23 2.31 0.22
N ILE A 13 0.24 1.86 0.97
CA ILE A 13 0.36 0.58 1.68
C ILE A 13 0.55 -0.57 0.71
N LEU A 14 -0.22 -0.61 -0.38
CA LEU A 14 -0.09 -1.68 -1.37
C LEU A 14 1.27 -1.64 -2.08
N VAL A 15 1.73 -0.46 -2.49
CA VAL A 15 3.04 -0.28 -3.14
C VAL A 15 4.17 -0.75 -2.23
N HIS A 16 4.19 -0.28 -0.97
CA HIS A 16 5.27 -0.63 -0.06
C HIS A 16 5.20 -2.08 0.42
N SER A 17 3.99 -2.65 0.50
CA SER A 17 3.82 -4.08 0.79
C SER A 17 4.36 -4.93 -0.37
N TYR A 18 4.10 -4.51 -1.61
CA TYR A 18 4.65 -5.20 -2.78
C TYR A 18 6.19 -5.15 -2.79
N LEU A 19 6.76 -3.97 -2.54
CA LEU A 19 8.23 -3.83 -2.49
C LEU A 19 8.83 -4.73 -1.42
N TYR A 20 8.19 -4.84 -0.26
CA TYR A 20 8.61 -5.76 0.79
C TYR A 20 8.57 -7.21 0.30
N SER A 21 7.52 -7.59 -0.43
CA SER A 21 7.34 -8.96 -0.92
C SER A 21 8.41 -9.40 -1.92
N VAL A 22 9.02 -8.46 -2.62
CA VAL A 22 10.10 -8.75 -3.58
C VAL A 22 11.49 -8.42 -3.03
N ASN A 23 11.60 -8.27 -1.71
CA ASN A 23 12.86 -8.01 -0.99
C ASN A 23 13.54 -6.68 -1.33
N HIS A 24 12.74 -5.67 -1.68
CA HIS A 24 13.23 -4.32 -1.99
C HIS A 24 12.47 -3.25 -1.23
N ALA A 25 12.15 -3.53 0.03
CA ALA A 25 11.40 -2.61 0.87
C ALA A 25 12.11 -1.25 0.99
N ILE A 26 11.35 -0.17 0.80
CA ILE A 26 11.85 1.19 1.02
C ILE A 26 11.54 1.62 2.46
N TRP A 27 10.34 1.27 2.95
CA TRP A 27 9.97 1.53 4.33
C TRP A 27 10.53 0.43 5.24
N ASP A 28 10.97 0.83 6.42
CA ASP A 28 11.28 -0.15 7.47
C ASP A 28 9.98 -0.69 8.10
N ASP A 29 10.11 -1.71 8.93
CA ASP A 29 8.95 -2.35 9.56
C ASP A 29 8.15 -1.38 10.42
N TYR A 30 8.82 -0.49 11.12
CA TYR A 30 8.16 0.49 11.98
C TYR A 30 7.32 1.47 11.16
N THR A 31 7.87 1.99 10.07
CA THR A 31 7.16 2.93 9.20
C THR A 31 5.94 2.28 8.57
N TRP A 32 6.10 1.05 8.05
CA TRP A 32 4.98 0.31 7.48
C TRP A 32 3.88 0.09 8.53
N ASP A 33 4.27 -0.36 9.72
CA ASP A 33 3.34 -0.66 10.80
C ASP A 33 2.53 0.57 11.21
N MET A 34 3.20 1.71 11.38
CA MET A 34 2.54 2.98 11.70
C MET A 34 1.54 3.40 10.61
N CYS A 35 1.98 3.35 9.35
CA CYS A 35 1.12 3.74 8.23
C CYS A 35 -0.07 2.79 8.10
N ALA A 36 0.15 1.50 8.30
CA ALA A 36 -0.90 0.49 8.23
C ALA A 36 -1.96 0.70 9.31
N LYS A 37 -1.54 0.94 10.53
CA LYS A 37 -2.48 1.19 11.63
C LYS A 37 -3.26 2.47 11.45
N ASN A 38 -2.60 3.52 10.97
CA ASN A 38 -3.27 4.77 10.66
C ASN A 38 -4.30 4.59 9.55
N LEU A 39 -3.95 3.85 8.50
CA LEU A 39 -4.89 3.60 7.40
C LEU A 39 -6.10 2.78 7.86
N ALA A 40 -5.87 1.75 8.68
CA ALA A 40 -6.97 0.94 9.21
C ALA A 40 -7.96 1.81 10.01
N LYS A 41 -7.44 2.75 10.79
CA LYS A 41 -8.26 3.70 11.53
C LYS A 41 -9.02 4.63 10.58
N GLU A 42 -8.35 5.17 9.58
CA GLU A 42 -8.97 6.04 8.59
C GLU A 42 -10.12 5.34 7.86
N ILE A 43 -9.93 4.08 7.50
CA ILE A 43 -10.97 3.29 6.83
C ILE A 43 -12.17 3.11 7.75
N LYS A 44 -11.95 2.77 9.02
CA LYS A 44 -13.04 2.61 10.00
C LYS A 44 -13.83 3.88 10.17
N GLU A 45 -13.15 5.02 10.26
CA GLU A 45 -13.80 6.33 10.47
C GLU A 45 -14.47 6.86 9.21
N ASN A 46 -14.10 6.35 8.03
CA ASN A 46 -14.59 6.84 6.74
C ASN A 46 -15.10 5.68 5.87
N ARG A 47 -15.83 4.75 6.47
CA ARG A 47 -16.24 3.50 5.80
C ARG A 47 -17.00 3.74 4.50
N GLU A 48 -17.95 4.65 4.50
CA GLU A 48 -18.75 4.92 3.31
C GLU A 48 -17.92 5.51 2.18
N LEU A 49 -16.97 6.36 2.51
CA LEU A 49 -16.01 6.89 1.54
C LEU A 49 -15.09 5.80 1.02
N ALA A 50 -14.58 4.96 1.91
CA ALA A 50 -13.67 3.87 1.55
C ALA A 50 -14.30 2.90 0.56
N LYS A 51 -15.58 2.60 0.70
CA LYS A 51 -16.31 1.69 -0.19
C LYS A 51 -16.32 2.15 -1.63
N THR A 52 -16.11 3.43 -1.90
CA THR A 52 -16.11 3.98 -3.26
C THR A 52 -14.75 3.86 -3.95
N LEU A 53 -13.73 3.40 -3.24
CA LEU A 53 -12.36 3.41 -3.75
C LEU A 53 -12.00 2.10 -4.45
N PRO A 54 -11.16 2.17 -5.51
CA PRO A 54 -10.86 0.99 -6.34
C PRO A 54 -10.26 -0.20 -5.58
N TYR A 55 -9.48 0.06 -4.53
CA TYR A 55 -8.80 -1.00 -3.79
C TYR A 55 -9.49 -1.40 -2.49
N TYR A 56 -10.71 -0.95 -2.27
CA TYR A 56 -11.42 -1.22 -1.02
C TYR A 56 -11.50 -2.72 -0.69
N GLU A 57 -11.66 -3.58 -1.68
CA GLU A 57 -11.77 -5.04 -1.47
C GLU A 57 -10.56 -5.62 -0.75
N GLN A 58 -9.38 -5.03 -0.93
CA GLN A 58 -8.17 -5.47 -0.24
C GLN A 58 -8.22 -5.20 1.26
N PHE A 59 -9.10 -4.29 1.69
CA PHE A 59 -9.10 -3.76 3.06
C PHE A 59 -10.38 -4.06 3.84
N ILE A 60 -11.28 -4.90 3.32
CA ILE A 60 -12.61 -5.12 3.93
C ILE A 60 -12.49 -5.58 5.38
N ASP A 61 -11.67 -6.60 5.66
CA ASP A 61 -11.47 -7.13 7.01
C ASP A 61 -10.06 -6.89 7.54
N TRP A 62 -9.38 -5.92 6.95
CA TRP A 62 -8.00 -5.65 7.27
C TRP A 62 -7.88 -4.78 8.52
N GLU A 63 -7.01 -5.20 9.45
CA GLU A 63 -6.80 -4.53 10.75
C GLU A 63 -5.50 -3.73 10.82
N GLY A 64 -4.77 -3.61 9.71
CA GLY A 64 -3.52 -2.86 9.70
C GLY A 64 -2.34 -3.64 10.29
N ASP A 65 -2.40 -4.96 10.30
CA ASP A 65 -1.43 -5.81 10.98
C ASP A 65 -0.67 -6.75 10.04
N THR A 66 -1.10 -6.91 8.79
CA THR A 66 -0.46 -7.85 7.86
C THR A 66 -0.63 -7.43 6.42
N SER A 67 0.31 -7.85 5.57
CA SER A 67 0.22 -7.71 4.11
C SER A 67 0.01 -9.04 3.41
N MET A 68 -0.16 -10.13 4.16
CA MET A 68 -0.15 -11.48 3.59
C MET A 68 -1.27 -11.75 2.60
N ASN A 69 -2.40 -11.10 2.74
CA ASN A 69 -3.57 -11.33 1.89
C ASN A 69 -3.73 -10.33 0.75
N PHE A 70 -2.79 -9.39 0.62
CA PHE A 70 -2.86 -8.42 -0.47
C PHE A 70 -2.54 -9.06 -1.81
N LYS A 71 -3.27 -8.63 -2.82
CA LYS A 71 -3.01 -8.97 -4.22
C LYS A 71 -2.56 -7.70 -4.94
N TYR A 72 -1.56 -7.83 -5.79
CA TYR A 72 -0.95 -6.68 -6.44
C TYR A 72 -1.23 -6.74 -7.93
N ASP A 73 -2.03 -5.80 -8.42
CA ASP A 73 -2.32 -5.69 -9.84
C ASP A 73 -1.18 -5.00 -10.59
N ASP A 74 -1.30 -4.91 -11.91
CA ASP A 74 -0.27 -4.31 -12.75
C ASP A 74 -0.05 -2.83 -12.43
N THR A 75 -1.11 -2.12 -12.02
CA THR A 75 -1.01 -0.72 -11.66
C THR A 75 -0.16 -0.52 -10.41
N ILE A 76 -0.39 -1.34 -9.38
CA ILE A 76 0.41 -1.28 -8.15
C ILE A 76 1.87 -1.65 -8.44
N ARG A 77 2.10 -2.68 -9.24
CA ARG A 77 3.47 -3.07 -9.61
C ARG A 77 4.19 -1.96 -10.35
N MET A 78 3.50 -1.32 -11.30
CA MET A 78 4.08 -0.19 -12.04
C MET A 78 4.43 0.97 -11.12
N ARG A 79 3.54 1.31 -10.18
CA ARG A 79 3.78 2.37 -9.21
C ARG A 79 4.95 2.03 -8.30
N ALA A 80 5.09 0.76 -7.92
CA ALA A 80 6.23 0.30 -7.13
C ALA A 80 7.54 0.47 -7.89
N ARG A 81 7.56 0.11 -9.17
CA ARG A 81 8.75 0.29 -10.03
C ARG A 81 9.14 1.76 -10.14
N LEU A 82 8.16 2.63 -10.33
CA LEU A 82 8.41 4.08 -10.41
C LEU A 82 8.92 4.62 -9.08
N CYS A 83 8.31 4.21 -7.98
CA CYS A 83 8.72 4.63 -6.65
C CYS A 83 10.17 4.22 -6.35
N TYR A 84 10.51 2.98 -6.63
CA TYR A 84 11.86 2.45 -6.44
C TYR A 84 12.87 3.18 -7.34
N GLY A 85 12.54 3.36 -8.60
CA GLY A 85 13.39 4.04 -9.56
C GLY A 85 13.66 5.49 -9.17
N CYS A 86 12.64 6.20 -8.70
CA CYS A 86 12.80 7.58 -8.20
C CYS A 86 13.68 7.64 -6.95
N LYS A 87 13.60 6.64 -6.09
CA LYS A 87 14.38 6.61 -4.85
C LYS A 87 15.84 6.26 -5.09
N PHE A 88 16.12 5.25 -5.92
CA PHE A 88 17.46 4.69 -6.06
C PHE A 88 18.10 4.95 -7.42
N GLY A 89 17.37 5.46 -8.39
CA GLY A 89 17.92 5.76 -9.73
C GLY A 89 18.25 4.52 -10.55
N GLU A 90 17.70 3.35 -10.19
CA GLU A 90 17.94 2.10 -10.89
C GLU A 90 16.68 1.25 -10.98
N PRO A 91 16.61 0.30 -11.93
CA PRO A 91 15.42 -0.53 -12.09
C PRO A 91 15.18 -1.45 -10.90
N LEU A 92 13.92 -1.68 -10.59
CA LEU A 92 13.52 -2.65 -9.57
C LEU A 92 13.71 -4.07 -10.13
N GLU A 93 14.46 -4.91 -9.42
CA GLU A 93 14.59 -6.32 -9.74
C GLU A 93 13.59 -7.14 -8.95
N GLU A 94 12.57 -7.65 -9.65
CA GLU A 94 11.44 -8.33 -9.01
C GLU A 94 11.64 -9.85 -8.93
N ASN A 95 12.66 -10.36 -9.57
CA ASN A 95 12.98 -11.79 -9.58
C ASN A 95 14.01 -12.09 -8.50
N ALA A 96 13.50 -12.31 -7.30
CA ALA A 96 14.38 -12.68 -6.19
C ALA A 96 14.77 -14.15 -6.26
#